data_621256a49b059651744e3d486685dab2
#
_entry.id   621256a49b059651744e3d486685dab2
#
_cell.length_a   1.000
_cell.length_b   1.000
_cell.length_c   1.000
_cell.angle_alpha   90.00
_cell.angle_beta   90.00
_cell.angle_gamma   90.00
#
_symmetry.space_group_name_H-M   'P 1'
#
loop_
_entity.id
_entity.type
_entity.pdbx_description
1 polymer ?
#
loop_
_entity_poly.entity_id
_entity_poly.type
_entity_poly.pdbx_seq_one_letter_code
_entity_poly.pdbx_strand_id
1 'polypeptide(L)'
;LAGAFELALACDITIAGRNTKFGEPEVRFGTGIVAMLLPWITGPKQAKQILLSGEDKITAADALTMGIVNKVVPDQMVLTEAIETAHNIAKAGERAVRLTKQAINNSYEAMGFNQALKSSLNLDVLLNAAPDPLKEKFSRIRSEKGLKAAIEWRDNRFTHQPK
;
A
#
# COMPACT_ATOMS: atom_id res chain seq x y z
N LEU A 1 -6.01 -2.46 2.10
CA LEU A 1 -5.37 -3.41 1.20
C LEU A 1 -5.42 -2.88 -0.22
N ALA A 2 -4.45 -3.25 -1.05
CA ALA A 2 -4.41 -2.92 -2.47
C ALA A 2 -4.47 -1.40 -2.72
N GLY A 3 -5.17 -0.92 -3.75
CA GLY A 3 -5.28 0.50 -4.08
C GLY A 3 -5.72 1.41 -2.92
N ALA A 4 -6.49 0.90 -1.95
CA ALA A 4 -6.80 1.67 -0.74
C ALA A 4 -5.57 1.82 0.18
N PHE A 5 -4.63 0.88 0.14
CA PHE A 5 -3.36 1.00 0.84
C PHE A 5 -2.42 1.97 0.11
N GLU A 6 -2.35 1.89 -1.23
CA GLU A 6 -1.60 2.87 -2.03
C GLU A 6 -2.09 4.31 -1.77
N LEU A 7 -3.42 4.52 -1.63
CA LEU A 7 -3.97 5.82 -1.25
C LEU A 7 -3.48 6.28 0.13
N ALA A 8 -3.44 5.38 1.12
CA ALA A 8 -2.91 5.70 2.45
C ALA A 8 -1.41 6.05 2.40
N LEU A 9 -0.62 5.34 1.58
CA LEU A 9 0.80 5.63 1.36
C LEU A 9 1.03 6.97 0.64
N ALA A 10 0.09 7.42 -0.18
CA ALA A 10 0.17 8.70 -0.87
C ALA A 10 -0.17 9.91 0.02
N CYS A 11 -0.78 9.67 1.19
CA CYS A 11 -1.06 10.72 2.15
C CYS A 11 0.20 11.12 2.93
N ASP A 12 0.28 12.39 3.34
CA ASP A 12 1.43 12.91 4.12
C ASP A 12 1.52 12.29 5.51
N ILE A 13 0.36 12.00 6.14
CA ILE A 13 0.24 11.47 7.50
C ILE A 13 -0.87 10.42 7.49
N THR A 14 -0.57 9.25 8.06
CA THR A 14 -1.54 8.16 8.16
C THR A 14 -1.71 7.75 9.62
N ILE A 15 -2.96 7.75 10.10
CA ILE A 15 -3.34 7.29 11.44
C ILE A 15 -4.19 6.03 11.28
N ALA A 16 -3.82 4.97 11.99
CA ALA A 16 -4.48 3.68 11.88
C ALA A 16 -5.23 3.30 13.16
N GLY A 17 -6.34 2.60 13.00
CA GLY A 17 -6.99 1.87 14.09
C GLY A 17 -6.19 0.60 14.44
N ARG A 18 -6.30 0.17 15.69
CA ARG A 18 -5.56 -0.97 16.24
C ARG A 18 -5.81 -2.28 15.48
N ASN A 19 -7.01 -2.44 14.94
CA ASN A 19 -7.42 -3.64 14.22
C ASN A 19 -7.23 -3.55 12.70
N THR A 20 -6.69 -2.42 12.20
CA THR A 20 -6.44 -2.23 10.77
C THR A 20 -5.38 -3.23 10.26
N LYS A 21 -5.62 -3.77 9.06
CA LYS A 21 -4.67 -4.59 8.32
C LYS A 21 -4.29 -3.88 7.04
N PHE A 22 -3.01 -4.00 6.69
CA PHE A 22 -2.41 -3.45 5.48
C PHE A 22 -1.87 -4.56 4.59
N GLY A 23 -1.64 -4.26 3.32
CA GLY A 23 -0.97 -5.18 2.40
C GLY A 23 -1.28 -4.95 0.94
N GLU A 24 -0.45 -5.61 0.10
CA GLU A 24 -0.43 -5.54 -1.35
C GLU A 24 -0.49 -6.95 -1.96
N PRO A 25 -1.69 -7.55 -2.06
CA PRO A 25 -1.83 -8.93 -2.52
C PRO A 25 -1.79 -9.11 -4.05
N GLU A 26 -1.55 -8.06 -4.82
CA GLU A 26 -1.69 -8.00 -6.28
C GLU A 26 -0.92 -9.10 -7.00
N VAL A 27 0.32 -9.35 -6.59
CA VAL A 27 1.17 -10.38 -7.21
C VAL A 27 0.56 -11.80 -7.09
N ARG A 28 -0.30 -12.03 -6.08
CA ARG A 28 -0.92 -13.35 -5.86
C ARG A 28 -1.95 -13.73 -6.94
N PHE A 29 -2.40 -12.78 -7.74
CA PHE A 29 -3.32 -13.04 -8.86
C PHE A 29 -2.80 -12.52 -10.21
N GLY A 30 -1.47 -12.34 -10.30
CA GLY A 30 -0.79 -12.03 -11.57
C GLY A 30 -0.97 -10.60 -12.03
N THR A 31 -1.17 -9.66 -11.12
CA THR A 31 -1.19 -8.22 -11.44
C THR A 31 -0.09 -7.48 -10.68
N GLY A 32 0.25 -6.30 -11.13
CA GLY A 32 1.28 -5.45 -10.54
C GLY A 32 0.73 -4.41 -9.59
N ILE A 33 1.65 -3.61 -9.08
CA ILE A 33 1.39 -2.47 -8.21
C ILE A 33 1.46 -1.19 -9.04
N VAL A 34 0.37 -0.45 -9.12
CA VAL A 34 0.28 0.75 -9.95
C VAL A 34 1.11 1.89 -9.36
N ALA A 35 0.96 2.15 -8.08
CA ALA A 35 1.67 3.23 -7.39
C ALA A 35 2.77 2.68 -6.48
N MET A 36 4.00 2.56 -6.99
CA MET A 36 5.15 2.00 -6.29
C MET A 36 5.69 2.94 -5.19
N LEU A 37 4.86 3.19 -4.16
CA LEU A 37 5.16 4.10 -3.06
C LEU A 37 5.92 3.42 -1.91
N LEU A 38 5.62 2.15 -1.65
CA LEU A 38 6.11 1.43 -0.49
C LEU A 38 7.65 1.43 -0.33
N PRO A 39 8.47 1.26 -1.39
CA PRO A 39 9.93 1.32 -1.26
C PRO A 39 10.48 2.66 -0.74
N TRP A 40 9.75 3.75 -0.97
CA TRP A 40 10.11 5.10 -0.52
C TRP A 40 9.82 5.33 0.96
N ILE A 41 8.93 4.52 1.53
CA ILE A 41 8.49 4.62 2.92
C ILE A 41 9.23 3.62 3.81
N THR A 42 9.27 2.34 3.41
CA THR A 42 9.81 1.25 4.25
C THR A 42 11.23 0.83 3.89
N GLY A 43 11.76 1.36 2.77
CA GLY A 43 13.01 0.91 2.20
C GLY A 43 12.90 -0.42 1.43
N PRO A 44 13.97 -0.79 0.68
CA PRO A 44 13.87 -1.81 -0.37
C PRO A 44 13.67 -3.25 0.15
N LYS A 45 14.17 -3.59 1.34
CA LYS A 45 14.04 -4.96 1.87
C LYS A 45 12.61 -5.27 2.30
N GLN A 46 12.01 -4.39 3.10
CA GLN A 46 10.63 -4.57 3.57
C GLN A 46 9.65 -4.47 2.41
N ALA A 47 9.83 -3.48 1.50
CA ALA A 47 9.01 -3.38 0.32
C ALA A 47 9.05 -4.66 -0.53
N LYS A 48 10.23 -5.22 -0.80
CA LYS A 48 10.36 -6.49 -1.54
C LYS A 48 9.69 -7.66 -0.80
N GLN A 49 9.84 -7.76 0.51
CA GLN A 49 9.17 -8.80 1.29
C GLN A 49 7.66 -8.72 1.12
N ILE A 50 7.06 -7.55 1.31
CA ILE A 50 5.62 -7.32 1.21
C ILE A 50 5.13 -7.55 -0.23
N LEU A 51 5.73 -6.87 -1.19
CA LEU A 51 5.25 -6.87 -2.57
C LEU A 51 5.48 -8.20 -3.31
N LEU A 52 6.60 -8.89 -3.09
CA LEU A 52 6.89 -10.15 -3.76
C LEU A 52 6.15 -11.34 -3.14
N SER A 53 5.81 -11.28 -1.84
CA SER A 53 4.98 -12.30 -1.20
C SER A 53 3.47 -12.02 -1.35
N GLY A 54 3.11 -10.78 -1.71
CA GLY A 54 1.73 -10.33 -1.70
C GLY A 54 1.14 -10.28 -0.28
N GLU A 55 1.93 -9.87 0.71
CA GLU A 55 1.50 -9.83 2.11
C GLU A 55 0.26 -8.94 2.29
N ASP A 56 -0.77 -9.47 2.94
CA ASP A 56 -2.07 -8.80 3.12
C ASP A 56 -2.56 -8.78 4.58
N LYS A 57 -1.68 -9.16 5.53
CA LYS A 57 -2.02 -9.27 6.97
C LYS A 57 -1.10 -8.44 7.87
N ILE A 58 -0.42 -7.43 7.32
CA ILE A 58 0.43 -6.52 8.10
C ILE A 58 -0.45 -5.86 9.17
N THR A 59 -0.09 -6.02 10.44
CA THR A 59 -0.84 -5.41 11.53
C THR A 59 -0.57 -3.90 11.61
N ALA A 60 -1.46 -3.15 12.28
CA ALA A 60 -1.24 -1.73 12.52
C ALA A 60 0.05 -1.48 13.34
N ALA A 61 0.39 -2.37 14.26
CA ALA A 61 1.63 -2.30 15.05
C ALA A 61 2.87 -2.51 14.18
N ASP A 62 2.86 -3.50 13.29
CA ASP A 62 3.96 -3.73 12.35
C ASP A 62 4.08 -2.55 11.36
N ALA A 63 2.95 -2.03 10.86
CA ALA A 63 2.92 -0.87 9.98
C ALA A 63 3.52 0.39 10.65
N LEU A 64 3.29 0.58 11.96
CA LEU A 64 3.93 1.65 12.73
C LEU A 64 5.45 1.43 12.81
N THR A 65 5.89 0.22 13.10
CA THR A 65 7.31 -0.13 13.18
C THR A 65 8.03 0.05 11.83
N MET A 66 7.33 -0.22 10.74
CA MET A 66 7.86 -0.06 9.37
C MET A 66 7.80 1.40 8.86
N GLY A 67 7.22 2.33 9.60
CA GLY A 67 7.02 3.72 9.16
C GLY A 67 5.89 3.92 8.15
N ILE A 68 5.04 2.92 7.95
CA ILE A 68 3.87 2.98 7.05
C ILE A 68 2.79 3.90 7.62
N VAL A 69 2.62 3.88 8.94
CA VAL A 69 1.67 4.76 9.64
C VAL A 69 2.40 5.56 10.72
N ASN A 70 1.91 6.76 10.98
CA ASN A 70 2.51 7.67 11.97
C ASN A 70 2.03 7.40 13.39
N LYS A 71 0.81 6.84 13.52
CA LYS A 71 0.21 6.58 14.84
C LYS A 71 -0.81 5.45 14.76
N VAL A 72 -0.92 4.68 15.86
CA VAL A 72 -1.96 3.67 16.05
C VAL A 72 -2.79 4.01 17.28
N VAL A 73 -4.09 4.06 17.11
CA VAL A 73 -5.08 4.42 18.15
C VAL A 73 -6.22 3.38 18.21
N PRO A 74 -7.07 3.38 19.25
CA PRO A 74 -8.32 2.61 19.22
C PRO A 74 -9.14 2.96 17.98
N ASP A 75 -9.82 1.98 17.37
CA ASP A 75 -10.48 2.16 16.08
C ASP A 75 -11.47 3.33 16.04
N GLN A 76 -12.23 3.52 17.13
CA GLN A 76 -13.19 4.63 17.27
C GLN A 76 -12.52 6.02 17.41
N MET A 77 -11.21 6.08 17.67
CA MET A 77 -10.48 7.33 17.89
C MET A 77 -9.75 7.84 16.64
N VAL A 78 -9.75 7.06 15.54
CA VAL A 78 -8.97 7.38 14.34
C VAL A 78 -9.31 8.76 13.77
N LEU A 79 -10.59 9.05 13.59
CA LEU A 79 -11.03 10.34 13.05
C LEU A 79 -10.70 11.50 14.00
N THR A 80 -10.95 11.33 15.29
CA THR A 80 -10.65 12.35 16.33
C THR A 80 -9.16 12.68 16.32
N GLU A 81 -8.30 11.68 16.35
CA GLU A 81 -6.86 11.86 16.33
C GLU A 81 -6.36 12.53 15.04
N ALA A 82 -6.94 12.16 13.88
CA ALA A 82 -6.60 12.79 12.62
C ALA A 82 -6.96 14.28 12.60
N ILE A 83 -8.14 14.63 13.10
CA ILE A 83 -8.60 16.02 13.23
C ILE A 83 -7.72 16.80 14.20
N GLU A 84 -7.37 16.23 15.35
CA GLU A 84 -6.48 16.86 16.33
C GLU A 84 -5.08 17.11 15.73
N THR A 85 -4.54 16.14 15.01
CA THR A 85 -3.27 16.27 14.29
C THR A 85 -3.33 17.41 13.27
N ALA A 86 -4.39 17.47 12.48
CA ALA A 86 -4.60 18.53 11.49
C ALA A 86 -4.74 19.91 12.16
N HIS A 87 -5.49 20.02 13.25
CA HIS A 87 -5.62 21.26 14.01
C HIS A 87 -4.27 21.70 14.61
N ASN A 88 -3.45 20.76 15.08
CA ASN A 88 -2.12 21.09 15.60
C ASN A 88 -1.20 21.65 14.51
N ILE A 89 -1.25 21.07 13.30
CA ILE A 89 -0.52 21.59 12.13
C ILE A 89 -1.04 22.99 11.76
N ALA A 90 -2.35 23.19 11.79
CA ALA A 90 -2.97 24.47 11.45
C ALA A 90 -2.63 25.62 12.43
N LYS A 91 -2.13 25.33 13.64
CA LYS A 91 -1.61 26.35 14.57
C LYS A 91 -0.29 26.96 14.11
N ALA A 92 0.44 26.26 13.25
CA ALA A 92 1.68 26.79 12.67
C ALA A 92 1.35 27.78 11.55
N GLY A 93 2.32 28.67 11.22
CA GLY A 93 2.13 29.63 10.14
C GLY A 93 1.96 28.92 8.79
N GLU A 94 0.90 29.22 8.06
CA GLU A 94 0.55 28.59 6.76
C GLU A 94 1.73 28.54 5.79
N ARG A 95 2.45 29.66 5.65
CA ARG A 95 3.63 29.74 4.75
C ARG A 95 4.72 28.76 5.17
N ALA A 96 4.97 28.62 6.47
CA ALA A 96 5.99 27.71 6.99
C ALA A 96 5.61 26.25 6.70
N VAL A 97 4.36 25.84 6.98
CA VAL A 97 3.87 24.50 6.71
C VAL A 97 3.97 24.17 5.22
N ARG A 98 3.47 25.05 4.35
CA ARG A 98 3.47 24.87 2.91
C ARG A 98 4.89 24.75 2.34
N LEU A 99 5.80 25.64 2.72
CA LEU A 99 7.18 25.62 2.21
C LEU A 99 7.98 24.43 2.77
N THR A 100 7.73 24.01 4.01
CA THR A 100 8.35 22.81 4.58
C THR A 100 7.88 21.55 3.81
N LYS A 101 6.58 21.40 3.58
CA LYS A 101 6.05 20.29 2.75
C LYS A 101 6.68 20.32 1.35
N GLN A 102 6.74 21.48 0.72
CA GLN A 102 7.36 21.62 -0.60
C GLN A 102 8.85 21.23 -0.58
N ALA A 103 9.60 21.63 0.44
CA ALA A 103 11.02 21.27 0.57
C ALA A 103 11.21 19.75 0.72
N ILE A 104 10.34 19.10 1.52
CA ILE A 104 10.33 17.64 1.64
C ILE A 104 10.05 16.99 0.28
N ASN A 105 8.99 17.40 -0.40
CA ASN A 105 8.63 16.84 -1.70
C ASN A 105 9.73 17.06 -2.75
N ASN A 106 10.35 18.22 -2.78
CA ASN A 106 11.47 18.52 -3.68
C ASN A 106 12.67 17.59 -3.43
N SER A 107 12.92 17.18 -2.17
CA SER A 107 13.99 16.24 -1.87
C SER A 107 13.73 14.86 -2.46
N TYR A 108 12.47 14.38 -2.44
CA TYR A 108 12.07 13.13 -3.11
C TYR A 108 12.18 13.25 -4.65
N GLU A 109 11.79 14.40 -5.21
CA GLU A 109 11.99 14.67 -6.64
C GLU A 109 13.46 14.60 -7.05
N ALA A 110 14.34 15.22 -6.27
CA ALA A 110 15.79 15.19 -6.52
C ALA A 110 16.36 13.76 -6.45
N MET A 111 15.75 12.87 -5.66
CA MET A 111 16.09 11.44 -5.59
C MET A 111 15.49 10.60 -6.73
N GLY A 112 14.66 11.19 -7.62
CA GLY A 112 14.07 10.49 -8.77
C GLY A 112 12.70 9.86 -8.52
N PHE A 113 11.95 10.34 -7.54
CA PHE A 113 10.64 9.78 -7.15
C PHE A 113 9.67 9.69 -8.33
N ASN A 114 9.39 10.77 -9.02
CA ASN A 114 8.46 10.78 -10.17
C ASN A 114 8.95 9.89 -11.33
N GLN A 115 10.26 9.83 -11.55
CA GLN A 115 10.82 8.95 -12.57
C GLN A 115 10.62 7.47 -12.22
N ALA A 116 10.78 7.11 -10.94
CA ALA A 116 10.53 5.77 -10.45
C ALA A 116 9.05 5.38 -10.58
N LEU A 117 8.11 6.27 -10.23
CA LEU A 117 6.67 6.02 -10.40
C LEU A 117 6.30 5.82 -11.87
N LYS A 118 6.80 6.64 -12.78
CA LYS A 118 6.58 6.46 -14.24
C LYS A 118 7.13 5.13 -14.75
N SER A 119 8.32 4.75 -14.29
CA SER A 119 8.93 3.47 -14.65
C SER A 119 8.10 2.28 -14.16
N SER A 120 7.62 2.33 -12.91
CA SER A 120 6.79 1.24 -12.36
C SER A 120 5.44 1.13 -13.07
N LEU A 121 4.81 2.24 -13.43
CA LEU A 121 3.59 2.23 -14.22
C LEU A 121 3.80 1.57 -15.60
N ASN A 122 4.92 1.85 -16.27
CA ASN A 122 5.23 1.20 -17.53
C ASN A 122 5.40 -0.32 -17.38
N LEU A 123 6.04 -0.78 -16.30
CA LEU A 123 6.17 -2.20 -16.00
C LEU A 123 4.81 -2.85 -15.68
N ASP A 124 3.93 -2.16 -14.97
CA ASP A 124 2.57 -2.62 -14.71
C ASP A 124 1.75 -2.76 -16.00
N VAL A 125 1.86 -1.81 -16.92
CA VAL A 125 1.23 -1.89 -18.24
C VAL A 125 1.74 -3.11 -19.02
N LEU A 126 3.05 -3.36 -19.04
CA LEU A 126 3.64 -4.53 -19.68
C LEU A 126 3.16 -5.84 -19.06
N LEU A 127 3.13 -5.91 -17.72
CA LEU A 127 2.63 -7.06 -16.99
C LEU A 127 1.15 -7.35 -17.33
N ASN A 128 0.32 -6.31 -17.37
CA ASN A 128 -1.10 -6.47 -17.63
C ASN A 128 -1.43 -6.77 -19.10
N ALA A 129 -0.54 -6.41 -20.04
CA ALA A 129 -0.68 -6.71 -21.46
C ALA A 129 -0.25 -8.16 -21.78
N ALA A 130 0.60 -8.78 -20.96
CA ALA A 130 1.07 -10.15 -21.19
C ALA A 130 0.01 -11.17 -20.76
N PRO A 131 -0.13 -12.30 -21.49
CA PRO A 131 -0.92 -13.44 -21.05
C PRO A 131 -0.35 -14.02 -19.74
N ASP A 132 -1.19 -14.26 -18.75
CA ASP A 132 -0.81 -14.91 -17.50
C ASP A 132 -1.82 -16.01 -17.13
N PRO A 133 -1.40 -17.30 -17.08
CA PRO A 133 -2.28 -18.41 -16.78
C PRO A 133 -2.97 -18.32 -15.42
N LEU A 134 -2.33 -17.66 -14.43
CA LEU A 134 -2.92 -17.47 -13.10
C LEU A 134 -4.02 -16.41 -13.14
N LYS A 135 -3.79 -15.32 -13.84
CA LYS A 135 -4.77 -14.24 -14.05
C LYS A 135 -5.99 -14.76 -14.83
N GLU A 136 -5.75 -15.54 -15.87
CA GLU A 136 -6.80 -16.18 -16.67
C GLU A 136 -7.63 -17.14 -15.81
N LYS A 137 -6.98 -17.99 -15.00
CA LYS A 137 -7.64 -18.92 -14.09
C LYS A 137 -8.44 -18.20 -13.01
N PHE A 138 -7.89 -17.16 -12.41
CA PHE A 138 -8.61 -16.32 -11.45
C PHE A 138 -9.86 -15.70 -12.09
N SER A 139 -9.72 -15.11 -13.28
CA SER A 139 -10.83 -14.50 -14.02
C SER A 139 -11.92 -15.50 -14.37
N ARG A 140 -11.54 -16.72 -14.79
CA ARG A 140 -12.48 -17.80 -15.08
C ARG A 140 -13.25 -18.21 -13.82
N ILE A 141 -12.58 -18.47 -12.70
CA ILE A 141 -13.25 -18.83 -11.45
C ILE A 141 -14.18 -17.70 -10.99
N ARG A 142 -13.75 -16.43 -11.14
CA ARG A 142 -14.58 -15.27 -10.80
C ARG A 142 -15.85 -15.22 -11.63
N SER A 143 -15.76 -15.47 -12.93
CA SER A 143 -16.94 -15.45 -13.82
C SER A 143 -17.88 -16.63 -13.60
N GLU A 144 -17.36 -17.82 -13.29
CA GLU A 144 -18.14 -19.04 -13.11
C GLU A 144 -18.74 -19.19 -11.70
N LYS A 145 -17.99 -18.78 -10.66
CA LYS A 145 -18.29 -19.07 -9.24
C LYS A 145 -18.32 -17.84 -8.33
N GLY A 146 -18.10 -16.66 -8.91
CA GLY A 146 -18.08 -15.41 -8.17
C GLY A 146 -16.74 -15.05 -7.53
N LEU A 147 -16.64 -13.79 -7.08
CA LEU A 147 -15.40 -13.22 -6.55
C LEU A 147 -14.89 -13.97 -5.31
N LYS A 148 -15.79 -14.38 -4.40
CA LYS A 148 -15.42 -15.10 -3.16
C LYS A 148 -14.66 -16.38 -3.48
N ALA A 149 -15.16 -17.21 -4.40
CA ALA A 149 -14.52 -18.45 -4.81
C ALA A 149 -13.15 -18.21 -5.48
N ALA A 150 -13.01 -17.14 -6.27
CA ALA A 150 -11.76 -16.77 -6.87
C ALA A 150 -10.71 -16.35 -5.81
N ILE A 151 -11.12 -15.59 -4.80
CA ILE A 151 -10.27 -15.20 -3.67
C ILE A 151 -9.84 -16.43 -2.86
N GLU A 152 -10.77 -17.33 -2.51
CA GLU A 152 -10.46 -18.58 -1.80
C GLU A 152 -9.46 -19.44 -2.60
N TRP A 153 -9.67 -19.58 -3.91
CA TRP A 153 -8.73 -20.30 -4.77
C TRP A 153 -7.34 -19.66 -4.74
N ARG A 154 -7.25 -18.33 -4.80
CA ARG A 154 -6.00 -17.59 -4.72
C ARG A 154 -5.29 -17.86 -3.38
N ASP A 155 -5.99 -17.66 -2.26
CA ASP A 155 -5.44 -17.73 -0.91
C ASP A 155 -4.97 -19.13 -0.55
N ASN A 156 -5.72 -20.18 -0.96
CA ASN A 156 -5.35 -21.58 -0.75
C ASN A 156 -3.99 -21.96 -1.38
N ARG A 157 -3.49 -21.21 -2.34
CA ARG A 157 -2.15 -21.41 -2.94
C ARG A 157 -1.00 -20.94 -2.03
N PHE A 158 -1.30 -20.07 -1.08
CA PHE A 158 -0.33 -19.48 -0.13
C PHE A 158 -0.50 -19.99 1.29
N THR A 159 -1.49 -20.82 1.56
CA THR A 159 -1.59 -21.55 2.81
C THR A 159 -0.58 -22.70 2.79
N HIS A 160 0.40 -22.67 3.73
CA HIS A 160 1.27 -23.82 3.94
C HIS A 160 0.41 -24.99 4.39
N GLN A 161 0.23 -26.00 3.53
CA GLN A 161 -0.12 -27.33 4.00
C GLN A 161 1.14 -27.92 4.61
N PRO A 162 1.19 -28.19 5.93
CA PRO A 162 2.29 -28.97 6.47
C PRO A 162 2.24 -30.36 5.78
N LYS A 163 3.37 -30.77 5.20
CA LYS A 163 3.56 -32.13 4.70
C LYS A 163 3.61 -33.09 5.86
#